data_6549bea2a9cf0819cc71f4e4d8d7f6f4
#
_entry.id   6549bea2a9cf0819cc71f4e4d8d7f6f4
#
_cell.length_a   1.000
_cell.length_b   1.000
_cell.length_c   1.000
_cell.angle_alpha   90.00
_cell.angle_beta   90.00
_cell.angle_gamma   90.00
#
_symmetry.space_group_name_H-M   'P 1'
#
loop_
_entity.id
_entity.type
_entity.pdbx_description
1 polymer ?
#
loop_
_entity_poly.entity_id
_entity_poly.type
_entity_poly.pdbx_seq_one_letter_code
_entity_poly.pdbx_strand_id
1 'polypeptide(L)'
;GGKLMAMSQIEQALKFELLIPVRSVEEPTACMSFNYHQDHFGKVWNLRNTSGAVVHTGCVAFGIDRLALALFATHGPDISGWPAAVRQALMV
;
A
#
# COMPACT_ATOMS: atom_id res chain seq x y z
N GLY A 1 -18.12 -2.12 0.67
CA GLY A 1 -18.05 -1.12 1.68
C GLY A 1 -16.71 -1.02 2.35
N GLY A 2 -16.67 -0.20 3.39
CA GLY A 2 -15.47 0.05 4.14
C GLY A 2 -14.84 -1.16 4.82
N LYS A 3 -15.55 -2.28 4.85
CA LYS A 3 -15.03 -3.50 5.45
C LYS A 3 -14.07 -4.26 4.54
N LEU A 4 -13.98 -3.89 3.26
CA LEU A 4 -13.12 -4.57 2.30
C LEU A 4 -11.66 -4.17 2.44
N MET A 5 -11.38 -3.05 3.09
CA MET A 5 -10.04 -2.54 3.23
C MET A 5 -9.80 -2.08 4.67
N ALA A 6 -8.59 -2.29 5.14
CA ALA A 6 -8.16 -1.84 6.46
C ALA A 6 -6.71 -1.42 6.41
N MET A 7 -6.36 -0.46 7.28
CA MET A 7 -4.97 -0.09 7.52
C MET A 7 -4.50 -0.78 8.79
N SER A 8 -3.31 -1.37 8.75
CA SER A 8 -2.69 -1.89 9.96
C SER A 8 -1.41 -1.11 10.26
N GLN A 9 -1.17 -0.89 11.54
CA GLN A 9 0.03 -0.25 12.05
C GLN A 9 0.96 -1.31 12.60
N ILE A 10 2.20 -1.30 12.16
CA ILE A 10 3.23 -2.26 12.57
C ILE A 10 4.35 -1.50 13.24
N GLU A 11 4.75 -1.97 14.43
CA GLU A 11 5.90 -1.48 15.18
C GLU A 11 5.99 0.06 15.30
N GLN A 12 5.50 0.61 16.39
CA GLN A 12 5.69 2.01 16.75
C GLN A 12 5.32 3.02 15.65
N ALA A 13 4.33 2.69 14.83
CA ALA A 13 3.88 3.54 13.73
C ALA A 13 4.95 3.77 12.64
N LEU A 14 5.91 2.87 12.50
CA LEU A 14 6.94 2.97 11.46
C LEU A 14 6.49 2.36 10.14
N LYS A 15 5.44 1.55 10.15
CA LYS A 15 4.91 0.91 8.97
C LYS A 15 3.40 0.83 9.04
N PHE A 16 2.75 1.19 7.95
CA PHE A 16 1.31 1.01 7.75
C PHE A 16 1.08 0.18 6.51
N GLU A 17 0.13 -0.73 6.56
CA GLU A 17 -0.22 -1.56 5.41
C GLU A 17 -1.70 -1.39 5.06
N LEU A 18 -2.00 -1.35 3.78
CA LEU A 18 -3.37 -1.44 3.29
C LEU A 18 -3.70 -2.92 3.11
N LEU A 19 -4.65 -3.41 3.91
CA LEU A 19 -5.06 -4.81 3.90
C LEU A 19 -6.37 -4.95 3.15
N ILE A 20 -6.41 -5.88 2.20
CA ILE A 20 -7.61 -6.18 1.42
C ILE A 20 -7.89 -7.68 1.52
N PRO A 21 -9.13 -8.08 1.80
CA PRO A 21 -9.46 -9.51 1.91
C PRO A 21 -9.56 -10.16 0.53
N VAL A 22 -8.41 -10.55 -0.02
CA VAL A 22 -8.35 -11.24 -1.32
C VAL A 22 -8.83 -12.68 -1.19
N ARG A 23 -8.34 -13.40 -0.18
CA ARG A 23 -8.75 -14.77 0.10
C ARG A 23 -9.90 -14.82 1.09
N SER A 24 -9.76 -14.14 2.21
CA SER A 24 -10.75 -14.12 3.28
C SER A 24 -10.62 -12.87 4.11
N VAL A 25 -11.70 -12.53 4.83
CA VAL A 25 -11.70 -11.40 5.76
C VAL A 25 -10.78 -11.68 6.94
N GLU A 26 -10.66 -12.95 7.35
CA GLU A 26 -9.85 -13.37 8.50
C GLU A 26 -8.35 -13.27 8.20
N GLU A 27 -7.96 -13.43 6.94
CA GLU A 27 -6.56 -13.38 6.52
C GLU A 27 -6.40 -12.40 5.36
N PRO A 28 -6.55 -11.09 5.62
CA PRO A 28 -6.43 -10.10 4.56
C PRO A 28 -4.99 -10.01 4.04
N THR A 29 -4.86 -9.60 2.79
CA THR A 29 -3.59 -9.49 2.09
C THR A 29 -3.10 -8.04 2.11
N ALA A 30 -1.84 -7.84 2.48
CA ALA A 30 -1.20 -6.54 2.42
C ALA A 30 -0.92 -6.18 0.95
N CYS A 31 -1.56 -5.14 0.44
CA CYS A 31 -1.48 -4.72 -0.97
C CYS A 31 -0.64 -3.47 -1.17
N MET A 32 -0.49 -2.67 -0.14
CA MET A 32 0.34 -1.46 -0.14
C MET A 32 0.99 -1.30 1.22
N SER A 33 2.10 -0.59 1.26
CA SER A 33 2.70 -0.21 2.54
C SER A 33 3.23 1.21 2.48
N PHE A 34 3.21 1.86 3.65
CA PHE A 34 3.83 3.15 3.90
C PHE A 34 4.87 2.91 4.96
N ASN A 35 6.12 3.25 4.68
CA ASN A 35 7.23 2.93 5.56
C ASN A 35 7.98 4.20 5.92
N TYR A 36 8.20 4.40 7.21
CA TYR A 36 9.02 5.50 7.71
C TYR A 36 10.32 4.91 8.23
N HIS A 37 11.43 5.28 7.61
CA HIS A 37 12.75 4.71 7.88
C HIS A 37 13.51 5.47 8.96
N GLN A 38 12.94 6.55 9.49
CA GLN A 38 13.66 7.45 10.37
C GLN A 38 14.97 7.87 9.72
N ASP A 39 16.09 7.83 10.44
CA ASP A 39 17.40 8.25 9.93
C ASP A 39 18.25 7.09 9.40
N HIS A 40 17.70 5.88 9.32
CA HIS A 40 18.47 4.69 8.95
C HIS A 40 19.24 4.88 7.63
N PHE A 41 18.52 5.21 6.55
CA PHE A 41 19.16 5.40 5.25
C PHE A 41 19.94 6.70 5.16
N GLY A 42 19.53 7.72 5.89
CA GLY A 42 20.28 8.94 6.01
C GLY A 42 21.70 8.68 6.54
N LYS A 43 21.80 7.84 7.56
CA LYS A 43 23.10 7.45 8.11
C LYS A 43 23.88 6.53 7.17
N VAL A 44 23.23 5.48 6.65
CA VAL A 44 23.90 4.48 5.79
C VAL A 44 24.47 5.12 4.54
N TRP A 45 23.73 6.03 3.91
CA TRP A 45 24.12 6.65 2.64
C TRP A 45 24.65 8.07 2.79
N ASN A 46 24.80 8.53 4.04
CA ASN A 46 25.25 9.90 4.36
C ASN A 46 24.42 10.96 3.63
N LEU A 47 23.11 10.82 3.71
CA LEU A 47 22.18 11.77 3.11
C LEU A 47 21.93 12.91 4.10
N ARG A 48 22.23 14.14 3.66
CA ARG A 48 22.12 15.31 4.52
C ARG A 48 21.33 16.41 3.84
N ASN A 49 20.67 17.21 4.65
CA ASN A 49 19.99 18.42 4.15
C ASN A 49 20.98 19.56 4.01
N THR A 50 20.51 20.73 3.59
CA THR A 50 21.36 21.90 3.36
C THR A 50 22.01 22.43 4.64
N SER A 51 21.48 22.12 5.82
CA SER A 51 22.10 22.48 7.09
C SER A 51 23.09 21.43 7.61
N GLY A 52 23.31 20.36 6.86
CA GLY A 52 24.25 19.30 7.24
C GLY A 52 23.68 18.24 8.16
N ALA A 53 22.39 18.29 8.49
CA ALA A 53 21.76 17.29 9.34
C ALA A 53 21.41 16.03 8.54
N VAL A 54 21.53 14.86 9.19
CA VAL A 54 21.12 13.59 8.60
C VAL A 54 19.61 13.63 8.34
N VAL A 55 19.19 13.23 7.15
CA VAL A 55 17.79 13.27 6.77
C VAL A 55 17.06 11.99 7.16
N HIS A 56 15.76 12.13 7.36
CA HIS A 56 14.83 11.01 7.48
C HIS A 56 14.27 10.68 6.11
N THR A 57 13.90 9.44 5.91
CA THR A 57 13.32 8.97 4.63
C THR A 57 12.08 8.15 4.89
N GLY A 58 11.31 7.98 3.85
CA GLY A 58 10.15 7.11 3.85
C GLY A 58 9.86 6.62 2.45
N CYS A 59 9.00 5.63 2.33
CA CYS A 59 8.57 5.14 1.03
C CYS A 59 7.12 4.71 1.05
N VAL A 60 6.54 4.67 -0.15
CA VAL A 60 5.24 4.04 -0.41
C VAL A 60 5.50 2.91 -1.39
N ALA A 61 5.03 1.73 -1.06
CA ALA A 61 5.17 0.55 -1.90
C ALA A 61 3.81 0.04 -2.35
N PHE A 62 3.72 -0.34 -3.61
CA PHE A 62 2.49 -0.86 -4.21
C PHE A 62 2.73 -2.30 -4.65
N GLY A 63 1.94 -3.23 -4.12
CA GLY A 63 1.92 -4.60 -4.61
C GLY A 63 1.01 -4.69 -5.82
N ILE A 64 1.54 -4.46 -7.02
CA ILE A 64 0.73 -4.39 -8.24
C ILE A 64 -0.05 -5.68 -8.47
N ASP A 65 0.60 -6.84 -8.33
CA ASP A 65 -0.08 -8.13 -8.49
C ASP A 65 -1.17 -8.33 -7.45
N ARG A 66 -0.90 -7.92 -6.21
CA ARG A 66 -1.87 -8.05 -5.11
C ARG A 66 -3.06 -7.11 -5.29
N LEU A 67 -2.81 -5.90 -5.78
CA LEU A 67 -3.88 -4.94 -6.10
C LEU A 67 -4.74 -5.46 -7.24
N ALA A 68 -4.14 -6.04 -8.27
CA ALA A 68 -4.87 -6.66 -9.36
C ALA A 68 -5.74 -7.82 -8.87
N LEU A 69 -5.17 -8.70 -8.03
CA LEU A 69 -5.94 -9.80 -7.43
C LEU A 69 -7.09 -9.28 -6.58
N ALA A 70 -6.87 -8.20 -5.83
CA ALA A 70 -7.91 -7.59 -5.00
C ALA A 70 -9.06 -7.05 -5.86
N LEU A 71 -8.75 -6.43 -6.99
CA LEU A 71 -9.76 -5.93 -7.93
C LEU A 71 -10.60 -7.08 -8.50
N PHE A 72 -9.96 -8.14 -8.96
CA PHE A 72 -10.66 -9.32 -9.47
C PHE A 72 -11.47 -10.03 -8.38
N ALA A 73 -10.93 -10.14 -7.18
CA ALA A 73 -11.65 -10.76 -6.06
C ALA A 73 -12.88 -9.95 -5.65
N THR A 74 -12.80 -8.63 -5.75
CA THR A 74 -13.89 -7.72 -5.36
C THR A 74 -14.95 -7.61 -6.45
N HIS A 75 -14.54 -7.50 -7.71
CA HIS A 75 -15.42 -7.14 -8.82
C HIS A 75 -15.68 -8.27 -9.81
N GLY A 76 -15.01 -9.41 -9.65
CA GLY A 76 -15.20 -10.58 -10.49
C GLY A 76 -14.22 -10.67 -11.65
N PRO A 77 -14.26 -11.79 -12.38
CA PRO A 77 -13.28 -12.08 -13.44
C PRO A 77 -13.50 -11.33 -14.74
N ASP A 78 -14.68 -10.75 -14.94
CA ASP A 78 -15.03 -10.06 -16.19
C ASP A 78 -14.98 -8.54 -15.97
N ILE A 79 -13.92 -7.91 -16.49
CA ILE A 79 -13.70 -6.46 -16.33
C ILE A 79 -14.88 -5.67 -16.92
N SER A 80 -15.50 -6.15 -17.99
CA SER A 80 -16.63 -5.44 -18.60
C SER A 80 -17.82 -5.29 -17.66
N GLY A 81 -17.91 -6.15 -16.65
CA GLY A 81 -18.96 -6.09 -15.62
C GLY A 81 -18.59 -5.28 -14.39
N TRP A 82 -17.40 -4.73 -14.34
CA TRP A 82 -16.96 -3.95 -13.18
C TRP A 82 -17.72 -2.61 -13.10
N PRO A 83 -17.84 -2.01 -11.91
CA PRO A 83 -18.46 -0.69 -11.76
C PRO A 83 -17.82 0.34 -12.68
N ALA A 84 -18.66 1.20 -13.28
CA ALA A 84 -18.21 2.20 -14.23
C ALA A 84 -17.13 3.11 -13.64
N ALA A 85 -17.28 3.50 -12.38
CA ALA A 85 -16.30 4.36 -11.69
C ALA A 85 -14.93 3.69 -11.59
N VAL A 86 -14.89 2.38 -11.33
CA VAL A 86 -13.64 1.61 -11.25
C VAL A 86 -12.99 1.51 -12.63
N ARG A 87 -13.78 1.17 -13.64
CA ARG A 87 -13.27 1.06 -15.02
C ARG A 87 -12.72 2.39 -15.49
N GLN A 88 -13.43 3.47 -15.21
CA GLN A 88 -13.01 4.82 -15.60
C GLN A 88 -11.69 5.20 -14.92
N ALA A 89 -11.56 4.93 -13.62
CA ALA A 89 -10.33 5.22 -12.88
C ALA A 89 -9.13 4.44 -13.40
N LEU A 90 -9.35 3.20 -13.85
CA LEU A 90 -8.30 2.32 -14.37
C LEU A 90 -8.10 2.45 -15.87
N MET A 91 -8.96 3.19 -16.56
CA MET A 91 -8.90 3.37 -18.02
C MET A 91 -9.06 2.06 -18.78
N VAL A 92 -9.94 1.21 -18.31
CA VAL A 92 -10.22 -0.09 -18.93
C VAL A 92 -11.66 -0.26 -19.37
#